data_c9824b6cbb3c05b830238b27da348f49
#
_entry.id   c9824b6cbb3c05b830238b27da348f49
#
_cell.length_a   1.000
_cell.length_b   1.000
_cell.length_c   1.000
_cell.angle_alpha   90.00
_cell.angle_beta   90.00
_cell.angle_gamma   90.00
#
_symmetry.space_group_name_H-M   'P 1'
#
loop_
_entity.id
_entity.type
_entity.pdbx_description
1 polymer ?
#
loop_
_entity_poly.entity_id
_entity_poly.type
_entity_poly.pdbx_seq_one_letter_code
_entity_poly.pdbx_strand_id
1 'polypeptide(L)'
;MTKEIEKEFLWIDKRNKIKSIIEKPKKPKSNLTIPGLYFYDQKSISVVKKLNLSKRGELEIVDVHLSYLLEENLSVFPIKNNIKWFDTGDAVEMLEASNYVHKYQKKEKTLVGSIELDAYINGLISKKQFKLLINQLPNSNYKLSLKRYI
;
A
#
# COMPACT_ATOMS: atom_id res chain seq x y z
N MET A 1 24.82 11.11 9.48
CA MET A 1 24.16 11.14 8.15
C MET A 1 22.66 11.20 8.41
N THR A 2 22.02 12.33 8.15
CA THR A 2 20.57 12.44 8.19
C THR A 2 20.01 11.59 7.05
N LYS A 3 19.29 10.49 7.38
CA LYS A 3 18.55 9.69 6.40
C LYS A 3 17.67 10.68 5.61
N GLU A 4 17.85 10.81 4.31
CA GLU A 4 16.96 11.60 3.50
C GLU A 4 15.56 11.02 3.66
N ILE A 5 14.58 11.89 3.90
CA ILE A 5 13.20 11.47 4.12
C ILE A 5 12.62 11.13 2.75
N GLU A 6 12.64 9.86 2.40
CA GLU A 6 12.16 9.34 1.10
C GLU A 6 10.65 9.10 1.09
N LYS A 7 9.85 10.09 1.52
CA LYS A 7 8.39 9.93 1.66
C LYS A 7 7.64 11.13 1.12
N GLU A 8 6.45 10.87 0.63
CA GLU A 8 5.48 11.90 0.31
C GLU A 8 4.84 12.42 1.59
N PHE A 9 4.74 13.74 1.73
CA PHE A 9 4.11 14.40 2.87
C PHE A 9 2.84 15.11 2.47
N LEU A 10 1.80 14.86 3.27
CA LEU A 10 0.48 15.45 3.12
C LEU A 10 0.28 16.55 4.17
N TRP A 11 -0.13 17.73 3.75
CA TRP A 11 -0.60 18.78 4.64
C TRP A 11 -2.11 19.01 4.47
N ILE A 12 -2.84 18.87 5.58
CA ILE A 12 -4.28 19.12 5.66
C ILE A 12 -4.56 20.28 6.63
N ASP A 13 -5.62 21.02 6.41
CA ASP A 13 -6.06 22.06 7.35
C ASP A 13 -6.93 21.48 8.48
N LYS A 14 -7.37 22.36 9.40
CA LYS A 14 -8.24 22.00 10.53
C LYS A 14 -9.61 21.43 10.11
N ARG A 15 -10.00 21.56 8.84
CA ARG A 15 -11.24 21.04 8.25
C ARG A 15 -10.99 19.76 7.44
N ASN A 16 -9.81 19.14 7.60
CA ASN A 16 -9.35 17.98 6.81
C ASN A 16 -9.27 18.22 5.28
N LYS A 17 -9.24 19.50 4.84
CA LYS A 17 -9.01 19.79 3.42
C LYS A 17 -7.54 19.71 3.10
N ILE A 18 -7.19 19.00 2.03
CA ILE A 18 -5.81 18.85 1.54
C ILE A 18 -5.32 20.24 1.07
N LYS A 19 -4.18 20.67 1.57
CA LYS A 19 -3.52 21.92 1.22
C LYS A 19 -2.32 21.74 0.32
N SER A 20 -1.56 20.70 0.55
CA SER A 20 -0.43 20.35 -0.31
C SER A 20 -0.01 18.90 -0.12
N ILE A 21 0.58 18.35 -1.18
CA ILE A 21 1.29 17.09 -1.19
C ILE A 21 2.67 17.40 -1.75
N ILE A 22 3.72 16.95 -1.09
CA ILE A 22 5.10 17.27 -1.48
C ILE A 22 5.93 16.00 -1.42
N GLU A 23 6.57 15.67 -2.52
CA GLU A 23 7.54 14.57 -2.62
C GLU A 23 8.83 14.94 -1.91
N LYS A 24 9.29 14.08 -1.01
CA LYS A 24 10.60 14.14 -0.34
C LYS A 24 11.04 15.55 0.11
N PRO A 25 10.20 16.30 0.87
CA PRO A 25 10.54 17.67 1.25
C PRO A 25 11.70 17.71 2.25
N LYS A 26 12.64 18.64 2.08
CA LYS A 26 13.74 18.85 3.06
C LYS A 26 13.23 19.21 4.47
N LYS A 27 12.07 19.89 4.56
CA LYS A 27 11.41 20.26 5.81
C LYS A 27 9.90 20.01 5.67
N PRO A 28 9.41 18.86 6.15
CA PRO A 28 7.98 18.57 6.08
C PRO A 28 7.17 19.51 6.98
N LYS A 29 6.01 19.94 6.50
CA LYS A 29 5.07 20.80 7.25
C LYS A 29 4.11 20.03 8.14
N SER A 30 4.10 18.70 8.05
CA SER A 30 3.25 17.81 8.82
C SER A 30 3.99 16.50 9.11
N ASN A 31 3.42 15.68 9.97
CA ASN A 31 3.87 14.31 10.23
C ASN A 31 3.05 13.27 9.45
N LEU A 32 2.16 13.72 8.55
CA LEU A 32 1.35 12.82 7.74
C LEU A 32 2.13 12.43 6.49
N THR A 33 2.33 11.13 6.32
CA THR A 33 2.96 10.56 5.13
C THR A 33 1.93 9.74 4.35
N ILE A 34 2.12 9.63 3.04
CA ILE A 34 1.28 8.83 2.17
C ILE A 34 2.02 7.51 1.91
N PRO A 35 1.51 6.36 2.38
CA PRO A 35 2.03 5.07 1.96
C PRO A 35 1.64 4.83 0.50
N GLY A 36 2.41 4.03 -0.25
CA GLY A 36 2.18 3.75 -1.66
C GLY A 36 0.91 2.96 -1.97
N LEU A 37 -0.24 3.38 -1.43
CA LEU A 37 -1.54 2.75 -1.64
C LEU A 37 -2.53 3.78 -2.18
N TYR A 38 -2.85 3.67 -3.47
CA TYR A 38 -3.66 4.63 -4.20
C TYR A 38 -4.82 3.94 -4.93
N PHE A 39 -5.96 4.62 -5.00
CA PHE A 39 -7.11 4.20 -5.78
C PHE A 39 -7.47 5.30 -6.78
N TYR A 40 -7.44 4.98 -8.05
CA TYR A 40 -7.75 5.91 -9.13
C TYR A 40 -8.87 5.39 -10.02
N ASP A 41 -9.60 6.32 -10.61
CA ASP A 41 -10.51 6.04 -11.72
C ASP A 41 -9.74 5.92 -13.05
N GLN A 42 -10.46 5.62 -14.14
CA GLN A 42 -9.87 5.49 -15.48
C GLN A 42 -9.24 6.78 -16.01
N LYS A 43 -9.62 7.94 -15.45
CA LYS A 43 -9.06 9.24 -15.84
C LYS A 43 -7.56 9.32 -15.56
N SER A 44 -7.07 8.60 -14.55
CA SER A 44 -5.64 8.55 -14.22
C SER A 44 -4.75 8.21 -15.41
N ILE A 45 -5.22 7.35 -16.33
CA ILE A 45 -4.48 6.98 -17.55
C ILE A 45 -4.21 8.22 -18.41
N SER A 46 -5.19 9.11 -18.55
CA SER A 46 -5.05 10.34 -19.32
C SER A 46 -4.19 11.39 -18.61
N VAL A 47 -4.23 11.41 -17.28
CA VAL A 47 -3.38 12.28 -16.46
C VAL A 47 -1.92 11.86 -16.61
N VAL A 48 -1.61 10.58 -16.39
CA VAL A 48 -0.24 10.06 -16.48
C VAL A 48 0.39 10.33 -17.85
N LYS A 49 -0.38 10.18 -18.93
CA LYS A 49 0.12 10.48 -20.30
C LYS A 49 0.53 11.93 -20.54
N LYS A 50 0.10 12.85 -19.68
CA LYS A 50 0.38 14.29 -19.79
C LYS A 50 1.45 14.76 -18.81
N LEU A 51 1.95 13.88 -17.95
CA LEU A 51 2.99 14.25 -16.99
C LEU A 51 4.30 14.57 -17.69
N ASN A 52 5.03 15.50 -17.10
CA ASN A 52 6.40 15.82 -17.49
C ASN A 52 7.37 15.21 -16.48
N LEU A 53 8.59 14.98 -16.91
CA LEU A 53 9.66 14.55 -16.02
C LEU A 53 9.97 15.65 -14.99
N SER A 54 10.14 15.23 -13.75
CA SER A 54 10.60 16.10 -12.67
C SER A 54 12.05 16.53 -12.86
N LYS A 55 12.56 17.40 -11.99
CA LYS A 55 13.98 17.78 -11.95
C LYS A 55 14.92 16.58 -11.72
N ARG A 56 14.40 15.46 -11.24
CA ARG A 56 15.09 14.18 -11.02
C ARG A 56 15.11 13.30 -12.27
N GLY A 57 14.41 13.68 -13.33
CA GLY A 57 14.24 12.89 -14.55
C GLY A 57 13.24 11.75 -14.41
N GLU A 58 12.34 11.81 -13.44
CA GLU A 58 11.33 10.77 -13.13
C GLU A 58 9.92 11.33 -13.29
N LEU A 59 8.95 10.46 -13.60
CA LEU A 59 7.52 10.77 -13.46
C LEU A 59 7.15 10.58 -11.99
N GLU A 60 6.61 11.64 -11.38
CA GLU A 60 6.27 11.61 -9.95
C GLU A 60 4.78 11.31 -9.75
N ILE A 61 4.48 10.40 -8.83
CA ILE A 61 3.08 10.09 -8.48
C ILE A 61 2.38 11.29 -7.84
N VAL A 62 3.13 12.16 -7.17
CA VAL A 62 2.62 13.40 -6.59
C VAL A 62 1.99 14.30 -7.64
N ASP A 63 2.51 14.34 -8.88
CA ASP A 63 1.93 15.13 -9.96
C ASP A 63 0.55 14.62 -10.38
N VAL A 64 0.32 13.29 -10.27
CA VAL A 64 -1.02 12.70 -10.44
C VAL A 64 -1.93 13.20 -9.33
N HIS A 65 -1.50 13.13 -8.07
CA HIS A 65 -2.30 13.63 -6.93
C HIS A 65 -2.64 15.11 -7.07
N LEU A 66 -1.67 15.93 -7.49
CA LEU A 66 -1.88 17.37 -7.68
C LEU A 66 -2.90 17.65 -8.80
N SER A 67 -2.91 16.84 -9.87
CA SER A 67 -3.92 16.96 -10.92
C SER A 67 -5.34 16.74 -10.38
N TYR A 68 -5.54 15.72 -9.54
CA TYR A 68 -6.83 15.47 -8.89
C TYR A 68 -7.16 16.51 -7.83
N LEU A 69 -6.16 17.03 -7.13
CA LEU A 69 -6.36 18.10 -6.13
C LEU A 69 -6.83 19.39 -6.76
N LEU A 70 -6.29 19.78 -7.90
CA LEU A 70 -6.71 20.97 -8.66
C LEU A 70 -8.17 20.89 -9.11
N GLU A 71 -8.68 19.70 -9.36
CA GLU A 71 -10.08 19.45 -9.71
C GLU A 71 -10.98 19.24 -8.49
N GLU A 72 -10.46 19.42 -7.29
CA GLU A 72 -11.16 19.15 -6.02
C GLU A 72 -11.70 17.71 -5.90
N ASN A 73 -11.07 16.76 -6.62
CA ASN A 73 -11.47 15.36 -6.69
C ASN A 73 -10.43 14.41 -6.04
N LEU A 74 -9.74 14.86 -5.01
CA LEU A 74 -8.80 14.07 -4.23
C LEU A 74 -9.29 13.92 -2.80
N SER A 75 -9.38 12.67 -2.33
CA SER A 75 -9.74 12.34 -0.95
C SER A 75 -8.63 11.57 -0.27
N VAL A 76 -8.51 11.73 1.06
CA VAL A 76 -7.60 10.95 1.89
C VAL A 76 -8.36 10.15 2.92
N PHE A 77 -7.92 8.93 3.13
CA PHE A 77 -8.44 8.04 4.17
C PHE A 77 -7.35 7.81 5.22
N PRO A 78 -7.53 8.35 6.44
CA PRO A 78 -6.56 8.11 7.50
C PRO A 78 -6.44 6.63 7.84
N ILE A 79 -5.23 6.09 7.80
CA ILE A 79 -4.95 4.74 8.24
C ILE A 79 -5.00 4.72 9.78
N LYS A 80 -5.77 3.78 10.34
CA LYS A 80 -5.92 3.64 11.79
C LYS A 80 -4.61 3.21 12.44
N ASN A 81 -4.38 3.62 13.70
CA ASN A 81 -3.16 3.34 14.44
C ASN A 81 -2.86 1.84 14.67
N ASN A 82 -3.86 0.96 14.50
CA ASN A 82 -3.68 -0.48 14.60
C ASN A 82 -3.15 -1.15 13.32
N ILE A 83 -3.01 -0.40 12.23
CA ILE A 83 -2.39 -0.88 10.99
C ILE A 83 -0.89 -0.64 11.06
N LYS A 84 -0.11 -1.65 10.74
CA LYS A 84 1.34 -1.54 10.62
C LYS A 84 1.72 -1.30 9.17
N TRP A 85 2.55 -0.31 8.96
CA TRP A 85 3.15 0.00 7.68
C TRP A 85 4.67 -0.15 7.78
N PHE A 86 5.26 -0.77 6.79
CA PHE A 86 6.70 -0.97 6.68
C PHE A 86 7.15 -0.41 5.34
N ASP A 87 8.18 0.41 5.39
CA ASP A 87 8.91 0.84 4.20
C ASP A 87 10.02 -0.18 3.96
N THR A 88 9.89 -0.99 2.94
CA THR A 88 10.84 -2.08 2.67
C THR A 88 11.95 -1.66 1.71
N GLY A 89 12.35 -0.40 1.76
CA GLY A 89 13.36 0.18 0.88
C GLY A 89 14.78 -0.30 1.12
N ASP A 90 15.09 -0.87 2.30
CA ASP A 90 16.39 -1.44 2.60
C ASP A 90 16.28 -2.86 3.20
N ALA A 91 17.42 -3.56 3.27
CA ALA A 91 17.48 -4.95 3.73
C ALA A 91 17.08 -5.10 5.21
N VAL A 92 17.35 -4.11 6.05
CA VAL A 92 17.01 -4.14 7.48
C VAL A 92 15.51 -4.00 7.66
N GLU A 93 14.89 -3.02 7.00
CA GLU A 93 13.44 -2.82 7.03
C GLU A 93 12.67 -4.01 6.45
N MET A 94 13.20 -4.64 5.38
CA MET A 94 12.66 -5.86 4.81
C MET A 94 12.70 -7.01 5.83
N LEU A 95 13.80 -7.18 6.57
CA LEU A 95 13.93 -8.20 7.60
C LEU A 95 12.97 -7.95 8.77
N GLU A 96 12.82 -6.70 9.20
CA GLU A 96 11.87 -6.32 10.26
C GLU A 96 10.43 -6.62 9.84
N ALA A 97 10.03 -6.25 8.63
CA ALA A 97 8.73 -6.57 8.07
C ALA A 97 8.47 -8.08 8.03
N SER A 98 9.45 -8.86 7.56
CA SER A 98 9.37 -10.31 7.49
C SER A 98 9.20 -10.94 8.87
N ASN A 99 9.97 -10.50 9.86
CA ASN A 99 9.89 -10.97 11.23
C ASN A 99 8.54 -10.60 11.88
N TYR A 100 8.04 -9.40 11.59
CA TYR A 100 6.72 -8.98 12.07
C TYR A 100 5.61 -9.86 11.49
N VAL A 101 5.59 -10.05 10.18
CA VAL A 101 4.61 -10.91 9.49
C VAL A 101 4.65 -12.33 10.04
N HIS A 102 5.84 -12.92 10.19
CA HIS A 102 5.99 -14.25 10.76
C HIS A 102 5.38 -14.36 12.17
N LYS A 103 5.71 -13.42 13.07
CA LYS A 103 5.17 -13.38 14.43
C LYS A 103 3.65 -13.19 14.44
N TYR A 104 3.15 -12.30 13.60
CA TYR A 104 1.72 -12.02 13.46
C TYR A 104 0.96 -13.27 13.00
N GLN A 105 1.40 -13.91 11.92
CA GLN A 105 0.79 -15.13 11.38
C GLN A 105 0.75 -16.27 12.42
N LYS A 106 1.83 -16.43 13.20
CA LYS A 106 1.91 -17.43 14.26
C LYS A 106 0.94 -17.14 15.41
N LYS A 107 0.83 -15.88 15.82
CA LYS A 107 -0.05 -15.44 16.92
C LYS A 107 -1.52 -15.53 16.53
N GLU A 108 -1.88 -14.96 15.39
CA GLU A 108 -3.27 -14.85 14.92
C GLU A 108 -3.73 -16.11 14.16
N LYS A 109 -2.84 -17.09 13.94
CA LYS A 109 -3.11 -18.35 13.20
C LYS A 109 -3.70 -18.10 11.81
N THR A 110 -3.25 -17.02 11.14
CA THR A 110 -3.71 -16.60 9.81
C THR A 110 -2.54 -16.51 8.84
N LEU A 111 -2.83 -16.26 7.56
CA LEU A 111 -1.84 -15.95 6.54
C LEU A 111 -1.99 -14.48 6.13
N VAL A 112 -0.87 -13.80 5.94
CA VAL A 112 -0.83 -12.42 5.44
C VAL A 112 -0.51 -12.45 3.96
N GLY A 113 -1.29 -11.71 3.15
CA GLY A 113 -1.09 -11.62 1.71
C GLY A 113 -1.40 -12.91 0.94
N SER A 114 -2.27 -13.74 1.49
CA SER A 114 -2.73 -14.95 0.81
C SER A 114 -3.96 -14.65 -0.04
N ILE A 115 -3.74 -14.47 -1.34
CA ILE A 115 -4.79 -14.07 -2.29
C ILE A 115 -5.93 -15.09 -2.30
N GLU A 116 -5.63 -16.37 -2.30
CA GLU A 116 -6.63 -17.44 -2.31
C GLU A 116 -7.46 -17.47 -1.04
N LEU A 117 -6.83 -17.31 0.13
CA LEU A 117 -7.51 -17.30 1.41
C LEU A 117 -8.36 -16.04 1.54
N ASP A 118 -7.82 -14.90 1.22
CA ASP A 118 -8.53 -13.61 1.30
C ASP A 118 -9.74 -13.60 0.36
N ALA A 119 -9.61 -14.12 -0.86
CA ALA A 119 -10.72 -14.27 -1.79
C ALA A 119 -11.82 -15.20 -1.24
N TYR A 120 -11.45 -16.30 -0.59
CA TYR A 120 -12.39 -17.22 0.01
C TYR A 120 -13.09 -16.63 1.24
N ILE A 121 -12.36 -16.02 2.17
CA ILE A 121 -12.92 -15.42 3.39
C ILE A 121 -13.88 -14.28 3.06
N ASN A 122 -13.54 -13.47 2.04
CA ASN A 122 -14.39 -12.36 1.60
C ASN A 122 -15.52 -12.79 0.63
N GLY A 123 -15.72 -14.09 0.41
CA GLY A 123 -16.82 -14.60 -0.41
C GLY A 123 -16.69 -14.34 -1.91
N LEU A 124 -15.52 -13.94 -2.38
CA LEU A 124 -15.24 -13.72 -3.82
C LEU A 124 -15.15 -15.03 -4.59
N ILE A 125 -14.78 -16.11 -3.92
CA ILE A 125 -14.77 -17.47 -4.46
C ILE A 125 -15.47 -18.45 -3.54
N SER A 126 -16.09 -19.48 -4.11
CA SER A 126 -16.73 -20.55 -3.36
C SER A 126 -15.69 -21.51 -2.74
N LYS A 127 -16.11 -22.27 -1.74
CA LYS A 127 -15.29 -23.36 -1.14
C LYS A 127 -14.79 -24.36 -2.20
N LYS A 128 -15.59 -24.66 -3.21
CA LYS A 128 -15.22 -25.57 -4.32
C LYS A 128 -14.08 -24.97 -5.14
N GLN A 129 -14.16 -23.69 -5.48
CA GLN A 129 -13.10 -22.97 -6.21
C GLN A 129 -11.83 -22.87 -5.36
N PHE A 130 -11.95 -22.56 -4.08
CA PHE A 130 -10.81 -22.51 -3.17
C PHE A 130 -10.07 -23.85 -3.09
N LYS A 131 -10.80 -24.99 -3.00
CA LYS A 131 -10.21 -26.33 -3.05
C LYS A 131 -9.46 -26.62 -4.35
N LEU A 132 -10.05 -26.20 -5.47
CA LEU A 132 -9.41 -26.36 -6.78
C LEU A 132 -8.10 -25.59 -6.88
N LEU A 133 -8.08 -24.33 -6.46
CA LEU A 133 -6.89 -23.49 -6.42
C LEU A 133 -5.78 -24.12 -5.56
N ILE A 134 -6.12 -24.56 -4.35
CA ILE A 134 -5.13 -25.23 -3.47
C ILE A 134 -4.54 -26.48 -4.13
N ASN A 135 -5.35 -27.29 -4.82
CA ASN A 135 -4.87 -28.51 -5.46
C ASN A 135 -3.87 -28.21 -6.59
N GLN A 136 -4.04 -27.10 -7.30
CA GLN A 136 -3.15 -26.65 -8.38
C GLN A 136 -1.81 -26.11 -7.87
N LEU A 137 -1.73 -25.67 -6.61
CA LEU A 137 -0.47 -25.18 -6.03
C LEU A 137 0.58 -26.30 -5.96
N PRO A 138 1.87 -25.98 -6.14
CA PRO A 138 2.95 -26.92 -5.90
C PRO A 138 3.00 -27.35 -4.43
N ASN A 139 3.57 -28.50 -4.14
CA ASN A 139 3.75 -28.96 -2.78
C ASN A 139 4.67 -28.00 -2.01
N SER A 140 4.14 -27.35 -0.99
CA SER A 140 4.83 -26.32 -0.22
C SER A 140 4.18 -26.13 1.15
N ASN A 141 4.89 -25.47 2.06
CA ASN A 141 4.33 -25.07 3.36
C ASN A 141 3.13 -24.12 3.21
N TYR A 142 3.13 -23.30 2.17
CA TYR A 142 2.00 -22.44 1.85
C TYR A 142 0.73 -23.25 1.54
N LYS A 143 0.82 -24.21 0.63
CA LYS A 143 -0.28 -25.13 0.32
C LYS A 143 -0.78 -25.87 1.56
N LEU A 144 0.14 -26.36 2.42
CA LEU A 144 -0.23 -27.02 3.67
C LEU A 144 -0.95 -26.07 4.63
N SER A 145 -0.54 -24.81 4.68
CA SER A 145 -1.21 -23.79 5.50
C SER A 145 -2.62 -23.50 5.01
N LEU A 146 -2.85 -23.41 3.71
CA LEU A 146 -4.18 -23.19 3.12
C LEU A 146 -5.14 -24.38 3.37
N LYS A 147 -4.64 -25.60 3.37
CA LYS A 147 -5.46 -26.79 3.65
C LYS A 147 -6.15 -26.76 5.03
N ARG A 148 -5.68 -25.95 5.97
CA ARG A 148 -6.29 -25.81 7.30
C ARG A 148 -7.64 -25.09 7.28
N TYR A 149 -8.00 -24.43 6.18
CA TYR A 149 -9.23 -23.66 6.02
C TYR A 149 -10.31 -24.41 5.21
N ILE A 150 -10.06 -25.65 4.83
CA ILE A 150 -10.98 -26.50 4.09
C ILE A 150 -11.65 -27.46 5.07
#